data_59440b82ce1d0c88b94d52efe9369921
#
_entry.id   59440b82ce1d0c88b94d52efe9369921
#
_cell.length_a   1.000
_cell.length_b   1.000
_cell.length_c   1.000
_cell.angle_alpha   90.00
_cell.angle_beta   90.00
_cell.angle_gamma   90.00
#
_symmetry.space_group_name_H-M   'P 1'
#
loop_
_entity.id
_entity.type
_entity.pdbx_description
1 polymer ?
#
loop_
_entity_poly.entity_id
_entity_poly.type
_entity_poly.pdbx_seq_one_letter_code
_entity_poly.pdbx_strand_id
1 'polypeptide(L)'
;MVYMILGTGFEPMEAIAPCDILRRGGVEVQLAGIGGTLIEGGHGISVQADCTVEQMKLAEADMVLLPGGLGGVHSILASETSMN
;
A
#
# COMPACT_ATOMS: atom_id res chain seq x y z
N MET A 1 -0.81 -10.19 10.22
CA MET A 1 -1.35 -9.21 9.27
C MET A 1 -0.22 -8.44 8.60
N VAL A 2 -0.24 -8.37 7.29
CA VAL A 2 0.72 -7.61 6.49
C VAL A 2 -0.03 -6.48 5.80
N TYR A 3 0.53 -5.27 5.83
CA TYR A 3 -0.02 -4.13 5.09
C TYR A 3 0.91 -3.77 3.94
N MET A 4 0.32 -3.57 2.76
CA MET A 4 1.00 -3.01 1.59
C MET A 4 0.49 -1.59 1.41
N ILE A 5 1.34 -0.58 1.58
CA ILE A 5 0.93 0.82 1.49
C ILE A 5 1.03 1.29 0.04
N LEU A 6 -0.06 1.84 -0.47
CA LEU A 6 -0.14 2.34 -1.83
C LEU A 6 -0.28 3.86 -1.85
N GLY A 7 0.70 4.54 -2.42
CA GLY A 7 0.61 5.96 -2.72
C GLY A 7 0.47 6.19 -4.21
N THR A 8 0.01 7.36 -4.62
CA THR A 8 -0.12 7.72 -6.03
C THR A 8 1.22 7.55 -6.75
N GLY A 9 1.20 6.89 -7.89
CA GLY A 9 2.40 6.61 -8.67
C GLY A 9 3.13 5.35 -8.26
N PHE A 10 2.55 4.52 -7.38
CA PHE A 10 3.19 3.27 -6.97
C PHE A 10 3.48 2.37 -8.18
N GLU A 11 4.48 1.49 -8.03
CA GLU A 11 4.82 0.53 -9.09
C GLU A 11 3.87 -0.67 -9.00
N PRO A 12 2.99 -0.88 -10.00
CA PRO A 12 1.95 -1.90 -9.88
C PRO A 12 2.47 -3.32 -9.66
N MET A 13 3.52 -3.73 -10.38
CA MET A 13 4.05 -5.08 -10.20
C MET A 13 4.66 -5.28 -8.82
N GLU A 14 5.33 -4.26 -8.29
CA GLU A 14 5.95 -4.35 -6.97
C GLU A 14 4.93 -4.35 -5.83
N ALA A 15 3.72 -3.89 -6.09
CA ALA A 15 2.63 -3.94 -5.12
C ALA A 15 1.82 -5.22 -5.26
N ILE A 16 1.37 -5.52 -6.47
CA ILE A 16 0.39 -6.59 -6.71
C ILE A 16 1.03 -7.98 -6.63
N ALA A 17 2.22 -8.16 -7.20
CA ALA A 17 2.86 -9.48 -7.22
C ALA A 17 3.16 -10.02 -5.81
N PRO A 18 3.80 -9.25 -4.91
CA PRO A 18 4.00 -9.74 -3.54
C PRO A 18 2.69 -9.98 -2.81
N CYS A 19 1.70 -9.12 -2.98
CA CYS A 19 0.38 -9.29 -2.36
C CYS A 19 -0.26 -10.60 -2.80
N ASP A 20 -0.26 -10.89 -4.10
CA ASP A 20 -0.82 -12.10 -4.66
C ASP A 20 -0.09 -13.34 -4.12
N ILE A 21 1.24 -13.32 -4.14
CA ILE A 21 2.05 -14.45 -3.67
C ILE A 21 1.79 -14.73 -2.19
N LEU A 22 1.76 -13.68 -1.36
CA LEU A 22 1.53 -13.84 0.07
C LEU A 22 0.13 -14.37 0.35
N ARG A 23 -0.89 -13.88 -0.35
CA ARG A 23 -2.26 -14.36 -0.19
C ARG A 23 -2.40 -15.81 -0.60
N ARG A 24 -1.71 -16.24 -1.66
CA ARG A 24 -1.70 -17.63 -2.08
C ARG A 24 -1.06 -18.53 -1.02
N GLY A 25 -0.09 -18.01 -0.28
CA GLY A 25 0.55 -18.73 0.81
C GLY A 25 -0.21 -18.70 2.13
N GLY A 26 -1.41 -18.13 2.15
CA GLY A 26 -2.23 -18.06 3.35
C GLY A 26 -1.93 -16.90 4.28
N VAL A 27 -1.13 -15.94 3.83
CA VAL A 27 -0.81 -14.75 4.61
C VAL A 27 -1.91 -13.69 4.42
N GLU A 28 -2.40 -13.13 5.52
CA GLU A 28 -3.37 -12.05 5.45
C GLU A 28 -2.67 -10.75 5.08
N VAL A 29 -3.01 -10.20 3.91
CA VAL A 29 -2.44 -8.96 3.39
C VAL A 29 -3.57 -8.00 3.07
N GLN A 30 -3.44 -6.76 3.53
CA GLN A 30 -4.34 -5.69 3.15
C GLN A 30 -3.58 -4.60 2.41
N LEU A 31 -4.20 -4.09 1.35
CA LEU A 31 -3.71 -2.94 0.62
C LEU A 31 -4.26 -1.69 1.31
N ALA A 32 -3.37 -0.81 1.75
CA ALA A 32 -3.77 0.42 2.45
C ALA A 32 -3.42 1.64 1.58
N GLY A 33 -4.43 2.43 1.23
CA GLY A 33 -4.25 3.57 0.34
C GLY A 33 -3.97 4.87 1.09
N ILE A 34 -3.07 5.68 0.55
CA ILE A 34 -2.82 7.03 1.04
C ILE A 34 -3.74 7.99 0.32
N GLY A 35 -4.56 8.70 1.08
CA GLY A 35 -5.49 9.69 0.53
C GLY A 35 -6.81 9.13 0.04
N GLY A 36 -7.05 7.84 0.22
CA GLY A 36 -8.28 7.17 -0.19
C GLY A 36 -8.05 5.72 -0.52
N THR A 37 -9.08 5.04 -1.01
CA THR A 37 -8.98 3.62 -1.35
C THR A 37 -8.75 3.37 -2.84
N LEU A 38 -9.08 4.33 -3.71
CA LEU A 38 -8.78 4.21 -5.13
C LEU A 38 -7.47 4.92 -5.40
N ILE A 39 -6.43 4.15 -5.69
CA ILE A 39 -5.07 4.69 -5.84
C ILE A 39 -4.61 4.49 -7.28
N GLU A 40 -4.20 5.59 -7.91
CA GLU A 40 -3.65 5.56 -9.27
C GLU A 40 -2.16 5.24 -9.19
N GLY A 41 -1.78 4.11 -9.77
CA GLY A 41 -0.39 3.70 -9.87
C GLY A 41 0.27 4.21 -11.14
N GLY A 42 1.51 3.82 -11.33
CA GLY A 42 2.24 4.10 -12.57
C GLY A 42 1.57 3.45 -13.76
N HIS A 43 1.87 3.97 -14.95
CA HIS A 43 1.36 3.43 -16.23
C HIS A 43 -0.17 3.42 -16.34
N GLY A 44 -0.85 4.29 -15.59
CA GLY A 44 -2.31 4.41 -15.67
C GLY A 44 -3.08 3.27 -15.05
N ILE A 45 -2.45 2.46 -14.22
CA ILE A 45 -3.12 1.33 -13.54
C ILE A 45 -3.62 1.78 -12.18
N SER A 46 -4.95 1.76 -12.00
CA SER A 46 -5.56 2.11 -10.73
C SER A 46 -5.92 0.85 -9.95
N VAL A 47 -5.76 0.90 -8.64
CA VAL A 47 -6.04 -0.24 -7.75
C VAL A 47 -6.96 0.23 -6.62
N GLN A 48 -7.94 -0.60 -6.31
CA GLN A 48 -8.82 -0.41 -5.17
C GLN A 48 -8.16 -1.03 -3.94
N ALA A 49 -7.77 -0.19 -2.98
CA ALA A 49 -7.21 -0.67 -1.74
C ALA A 49 -8.29 -1.20 -0.80
N ASP A 50 -7.89 -2.07 0.13
CA ASP A 50 -8.81 -2.66 1.10
C ASP A 50 -9.20 -1.67 2.20
N CYS A 51 -8.30 -0.73 2.51
CA CYS A 51 -8.52 0.30 3.53
C CYS A 51 -7.64 1.51 3.24
N THR A 52 -7.78 2.55 4.05
CA THR A 52 -6.85 3.69 4.02
C THR A 52 -5.77 3.50 5.07
N VAL A 53 -4.67 4.26 4.96
CA VAL A 53 -3.59 4.17 5.96
C VAL A 53 -4.08 4.57 7.35
N GLU A 54 -5.06 5.47 7.44
CA GLU A 54 -5.64 5.88 8.72
C GLU A 54 -6.42 4.75 9.38
N GLN A 55 -6.89 3.78 8.60
CA GLN A 55 -7.65 2.63 9.10
C GLN A 55 -6.76 1.45 9.47
N MET A 56 -5.45 1.54 9.21
CA MET A 56 -4.52 0.47 9.54
C MET A 56 -4.44 0.25 11.05
N LYS A 57 -4.39 -1.02 11.44
CA LYS A 57 -4.21 -1.41 12.85
C LYS A 57 -2.76 -1.80 13.05
N LEU A 58 -1.90 -0.81 13.29
CA LEU A 58 -0.47 -1.03 13.38
C LEU A 58 -0.07 -2.01 14.48
N ALA A 59 -0.84 -2.08 15.56
CA ALA A 59 -0.58 -3.04 16.64
C ALA A 59 -0.73 -4.50 16.18
N GLU A 60 -1.47 -4.73 15.10
CA GLU A 60 -1.68 -6.07 14.55
C GLU A 60 -0.78 -6.35 13.36
N ALA A 61 0.03 -5.38 12.93
CA ALA A 61 0.88 -5.53 11.77
C ALA A 61 2.16 -6.28 12.11
N ASP A 62 2.40 -7.38 11.38
CA ASP A 62 3.66 -8.10 11.47
C ASP A 62 4.70 -7.50 10.53
N MET A 63 4.23 -6.89 9.44
CA MET A 63 5.10 -6.31 8.42
C MET A 63 4.34 -5.24 7.65
N VAL A 64 5.06 -4.21 7.24
CA VAL A 64 4.54 -3.17 6.35
C VAL A 64 5.42 -3.14 5.12
N LEU A 65 4.80 -3.30 3.94
CA LEU A 65 5.50 -3.33 2.66
C LEU A 65 5.27 -2.01 1.92
N LEU A 66 6.33 -1.51 1.29
CA LEU A 66 6.30 -0.29 0.50
C LEU A 66 6.69 -0.65 -0.93
N PRO A 67 5.75 -0.57 -1.90
CA PRO A 67 6.10 -0.85 -3.28
C PRO A 67 7.00 0.26 -3.83
N GLY A 68 7.88 -0.09 -4.76
CA GLY A 68 8.75 0.88 -5.41
C GLY A 68 7.94 1.91 -6.21
N GLY A 69 8.64 2.87 -6.76
CA GLY A 69 8.03 3.97 -7.50
C GLY A 69 8.24 5.28 -6.77
N LEU A 70 8.82 6.26 -7.46
CA LEU A 70 9.17 7.53 -6.84
C LEU A 70 7.95 8.27 -6.30
N GLY A 71 6.86 8.26 -7.08
CA GLY A 71 5.63 8.93 -6.65
C GLY A 71 5.03 8.29 -5.40
N GLY A 72 5.06 6.96 -5.32
CA GLY A 72 4.57 6.22 -4.14
C GLY A 72 5.37 6.55 -2.90
N VAL A 73 6.70 6.55 -3.01
CA VAL A 73 7.59 6.89 -1.90
C VAL A 73 7.33 8.31 -1.41
N HIS A 74 7.17 9.24 -2.33
CA HIS A 74 6.91 10.63 -1.98
C HIS A 74 5.58 10.78 -1.21
N SER A 75 4.54 10.10 -1.68
CA SER A 75 3.22 10.13 -1.02
C SER A 75 3.29 9.53 0.39
N ILE A 76 4.04 8.47 0.57
CA ILE A 76 4.22 7.83 1.88
C ILE A 76 4.92 8.79 2.84
N LEU A 77 5.97 9.45 2.41
CA LEU A 77 6.69 10.40 3.24
C LEU A 77 5.80 11.59 3.64
N ALA A 78 4.98 12.08 2.71
CA ALA A 78 4.04 13.17 3.00
C ALA A 78 3.00 12.74 4.04
N SER A 79 2.47 11.52 3.92
CA SER A 79 1.52 10.97 4.88
C SER A 79 2.15 10.80 6.26
N GLU A 80 3.37 10.29 6.33
CA GLU A 80 4.10 10.13 7.58
C GLU A 80 4.31 11.48 8.26
N THR A 81 4.69 12.49 7.49
CA THR A 81 4.87 13.84 8.03
C THR A 81 3.57 14.38 8.61
N SER A 82 2.45 14.15 7.96
CA SER A 82 1.16 14.64 8.44
C SER A 82 0.66 13.89 9.66
N MET A 83 1.13 12.68 9.91
CA MET A 83 0.76 11.88 11.07
C MET A 83 1.52 12.30 12.33
N ASN A 84 2.61 12.99 12.18
CA ASN A 84 3.43 13.47 13.28
C ASN A 84 3.08 14.91 13.63
#